data_448779c4e3ba267c34d9073c5dd9c8a2
#
_entry.id   448779c4e3ba267c34d9073c5dd9c8a2
#
_cell.length_a   1.000
_cell.length_b   1.000
_cell.length_c   1.000
_cell.angle_alpha   90.00
_cell.angle_beta   90.00
_cell.angle_gamma   90.00
#
_symmetry.space_group_name_H-M   'P 1'
#
loop_
_entity.id
_entity.type
_entity.pdbx_description
1 polymer ?
#
loop_
_entity_poly.entity_id
_entity_poly.type
_entity_poly.pdbx_seq_one_letter_code
_entity_poly.pdbx_strand_id
1 'polypeptide(L)'
;ASANEVCTQLAIDIAGSEEGFAAMMNERAAALGCTNTHFVNANGLPDPNHYTSAHDMALIMQECIKNETFCRIESDLTYTIQPTNMTSTPRDLQNHHALLFQDGQWGYKGAFAGKTGYTDEAHNTLVTAAKRGNMTLVCVVLTCDNLDYINDTRTVLDFGYDNFTHYTLKNAKKEILSGVVTLPKNAKIETATYTDPDGASVEEPYTRQYFFDDHFIGTAEVSAPGTVSDSSSVSSDSSEETDSTDIPTPEETKKISFLSTLLYILLGLNGVAFLILIIVVINNARKRRKRRNRRRNNRNKRH
;
A
#
# COMPACT_ATOMS: atom_id res chain seq x y z
N ALA A 1 2.29 1.38 22.47
CA ALA A 1 1.13 0.90 23.22
C ALA A 1 -0.13 1.05 22.37
N SER A 2 -1.12 0.20 22.62
CA SER A 2 -2.41 0.26 21.93
C SER A 2 -3.50 0.58 22.97
N ALA A 3 -3.68 1.89 23.25
CA ALA A 3 -4.56 2.39 24.30
C ALA A 3 -5.92 2.79 23.69
N ASN A 4 -6.89 1.87 23.67
CA ASN A 4 -8.21 2.07 23.10
C ASN A 4 -8.96 3.23 23.75
N GLU A 5 -8.88 3.33 25.09
CA GLU A 5 -9.50 4.40 25.88
C GLU A 5 -8.96 5.79 25.52
N VAL A 6 -7.68 5.89 25.13
CA VAL A 6 -7.09 7.16 24.69
C VAL A 6 -7.62 7.55 23.30
N CYS A 7 -7.79 6.58 22.40
CA CYS A 7 -8.39 6.85 21.08
C CYS A 7 -9.84 7.35 21.24
N THR A 8 -10.64 6.70 22.10
CA THR A 8 -12.01 7.13 22.41
C THR A 8 -12.05 8.53 23.01
N GLN A 9 -11.14 8.84 23.97
CA GLN A 9 -11.10 10.17 24.57
C GLN A 9 -10.73 11.25 23.56
N LEU A 10 -9.73 11.00 22.70
CA LEU A 10 -9.35 11.93 21.64
C LEU A 10 -10.49 12.13 20.62
N ALA A 11 -11.23 11.08 20.30
CA ALA A 11 -12.39 11.18 19.42
C ALA A 11 -13.46 12.10 19.99
N ILE A 12 -13.77 11.95 21.29
CA ILE A 12 -14.72 12.80 22.01
C ILE A 12 -14.23 14.25 22.07
N ASP A 13 -12.95 14.47 22.36
CA ASP A 13 -12.36 15.81 22.45
C ASP A 13 -12.39 16.55 21.11
N ILE A 14 -12.22 15.83 19.99
CA ILE A 14 -12.19 16.41 18.64
C ILE A 14 -13.59 16.65 18.07
N ALA A 15 -14.50 15.67 18.21
CA ALA A 15 -15.78 15.65 17.51
C ALA A 15 -17.00 15.75 18.46
N GLY A 16 -16.80 15.85 19.75
CA GLY A 16 -17.86 15.92 20.76
C GLY A 16 -18.45 14.57 21.15
N SER A 17 -18.25 13.53 20.32
CA SER A 17 -18.65 12.14 20.61
C SER A 17 -17.83 11.15 19.79
N GLU A 18 -17.86 9.88 20.16
CA GLU A 18 -17.20 8.80 19.38
C GLU A 18 -17.90 8.59 18.04
N GLU A 19 -19.22 8.66 17.97
CA GLU A 19 -20.02 8.59 16.75
C GLU A 19 -19.72 9.75 15.80
N GLY A 20 -19.57 10.98 16.35
CA GLY A 20 -19.19 12.16 15.58
C GLY A 20 -17.81 11.98 14.94
N PHE A 21 -16.86 11.43 15.68
CA PHE A 21 -15.53 11.14 15.14
C PHE A 21 -15.56 10.01 14.10
N ALA A 22 -16.33 8.94 14.32
CA ALA A 22 -16.53 7.87 13.34
C ALA A 22 -17.14 8.41 12.04
N ALA A 23 -18.06 9.37 12.11
CA ALA A 23 -18.57 10.04 10.91
C ALA A 23 -17.47 10.78 10.14
N MET A 24 -16.59 11.51 10.83
CA MET A 24 -15.42 12.17 10.20
C MET A 24 -14.47 11.14 9.58
N MET A 25 -14.23 10.00 10.24
CA MET A 25 -13.41 8.92 9.70
C MET A 25 -13.99 8.36 8.39
N ASN A 26 -15.33 8.14 8.35
CA ASN A 26 -16.03 7.63 7.17
C ASN A 26 -15.99 8.63 6.00
N GLU A 27 -16.21 9.92 6.28
CA GLU A 27 -16.08 10.98 5.28
C GLU A 27 -14.67 11.01 4.68
N ARG A 28 -13.64 10.93 5.56
CA ARG A 28 -12.25 10.91 5.09
C ARG A 28 -11.93 9.65 4.29
N ALA A 29 -12.38 8.48 4.72
CA ALA A 29 -12.20 7.23 3.97
C ALA A 29 -12.83 7.31 2.57
N ALA A 30 -14.06 7.84 2.46
CA ALA A 30 -14.72 8.04 1.17
C ALA A 30 -13.94 9.02 0.28
N ALA A 31 -13.43 10.13 0.83
CA ALA A 31 -12.59 11.10 0.12
C ALA A 31 -11.25 10.52 -0.37
N LEU A 32 -10.74 9.47 0.27
CA LEU A 32 -9.55 8.72 -0.15
C LEU A 32 -9.85 7.65 -1.20
N GLY A 33 -11.12 7.44 -1.56
CA GLY A 33 -11.53 6.41 -2.51
C GLY A 33 -11.76 5.03 -1.90
N CYS A 34 -11.87 4.92 -0.58
CA CYS A 34 -12.22 3.68 0.09
C CYS A 34 -13.67 3.28 -0.24
N THR A 35 -13.86 2.06 -0.74
CA THR A 35 -15.18 1.57 -1.18
C THR A 35 -15.73 0.44 -0.32
N ASN A 36 -14.88 -0.14 0.55
CA ASN A 36 -15.21 -1.28 1.41
C ASN A 36 -14.80 -1.02 2.86
N THR A 37 -15.03 0.21 3.34
CA THR A 37 -14.67 0.62 4.70
C THR A 37 -15.83 1.36 5.36
N HIS A 38 -16.12 0.98 6.60
CA HIS A 38 -17.04 1.69 7.46
C HIS A 38 -16.57 1.62 8.91
N PHE A 39 -16.44 2.76 9.55
CA PHE A 39 -16.03 2.92 10.94
C PHE A 39 -17.21 3.26 11.82
N VAL A 40 -17.31 2.63 13.00
CA VAL A 40 -18.30 2.96 14.04
C VAL A 40 -17.65 3.40 15.34
N ASN A 41 -16.32 3.23 15.48
CA ASN A 41 -15.53 3.67 16.61
C ASN A 41 -14.12 4.09 16.17
N ALA A 42 -13.41 4.78 17.07
CA ALA A 42 -12.06 5.29 16.82
C ALA A 42 -10.94 4.30 17.18
N ASN A 43 -11.25 3.23 17.91
CA ASN A 43 -10.25 2.35 18.52
C ASN A 43 -10.11 0.98 17.85
N GLY A 44 -11.05 0.60 16.95
CA GLY A 44 -11.02 -0.65 16.21
C GLY A 44 -11.57 -1.85 16.98
N LEU A 45 -12.31 -1.65 18.06
CA LEU A 45 -13.00 -2.74 18.73
C LEU A 45 -14.13 -3.31 17.85
N PRO A 46 -14.44 -4.62 17.96
CA PRO A 46 -15.35 -5.30 17.08
C PRO A 46 -16.77 -4.73 17.14
N ASP A 47 -17.34 -4.52 15.97
CA ASP A 47 -18.75 -4.25 15.73
C ASP A 47 -19.14 -4.81 14.36
N PRO A 48 -20.33 -5.39 14.17
CA PRO A 48 -20.75 -5.93 12.87
C PRO A 48 -20.69 -4.94 11.71
N ASN A 49 -20.82 -3.64 12.01
CA ASN A 49 -20.76 -2.57 11.02
C ASN A 49 -19.37 -1.91 10.93
N HIS A 50 -18.37 -2.40 11.69
CA HIS A 50 -16.98 -1.90 11.65
C HIS A 50 -16.14 -2.82 10.78
N TYR A 51 -15.92 -2.43 9.54
CA TYR A 51 -15.21 -3.26 8.56
C TYR A 51 -14.32 -2.43 7.64
N THR A 52 -13.37 -3.10 7.02
CA THR A 52 -12.46 -2.53 6.02
C THR A 52 -11.96 -3.61 5.05
N SER A 53 -11.17 -3.20 4.06
CA SER A 53 -10.43 -4.07 3.16
C SER A 53 -8.93 -3.78 3.23
N ALA A 54 -8.10 -4.71 2.78
CA ALA A 54 -6.65 -4.50 2.70
C ALA A 54 -6.30 -3.34 1.75
N HIS A 55 -7.03 -3.21 0.65
CA HIS A 55 -6.87 -2.11 -0.30
C HIS A 55 -7.17 -0.75 0.36
N ASP A 56 -8.29 -0.63 1.03
CA ASP A 56 -8.71 0.63 1.65
C ASP A 56 -7.77 1.04 2.80
N MET A 57 -7.32 0.08 3.62
CA MET A 57 -6.32 0.34 4.65
C MET A 57 -4.98 0.78 4.06
N ALA A 58 -4.62 0.29 2.87
CA ALA A 58 -3.44 0.78 2.17
C ALA A 58 -3.61 2.23 1.70
N LEU A 59 -4.79 2.64 1.20
CA LEU A 59 -5.09 4.03 0.85
C LEU A 59 -5.01 4.95 2.07
N ILE A 60 -5.58 4.52 3.21
CA ILE A 60 -5.52 5.27 4.46
C ILE A 60 -4.07 5.43 4.92
N MET A 61 -3.27 4.36 4.89
CA MET A 61 -1.87 4.42 5.30
C MET A 61 -1.02 5.29 4.35
N GLN A 62 -1.29 5.25 3.04
CA GLN A 62 -0.65 6.15 2.07
C GLN A 62 -0.92 7.62 2.38
N GLU A 63 -2.11 7.95 2.88
CA GLU A 63 -2.41 9.32 3.32
C GLU A 63 -1.69 9.66 4.63
N CYS A 64 -1.73 8.76 5.61
CA CYS A 64 -1.09 8.96 6.91
C CYS A 64 0.41 9.25 6.79
N ILE A 65 1.14 8.53 5.95
CA ILE A 65 2.60 8.69 5.78
C ILE A 65 3.02 9.98 5.05
N LYS A 66 2.07 10.76 4.51
CA LYS A 66 2.35 12.12 4.05
C LYS A 66 2.54 13.11 5.19
N ASN A 67 2.08 12.77 6.39
CA ASN A 67 2.20 13.60 7.58
C ASN A 67 3.49 13.26 8.33
N GLU A 68 4.44 14.20 8.37
CA GLU A 68 5.75 14.02 9.02
C GLU A 68 5.62 13.75 10.53
N THR A 69 4.64 14.39 11.20
CA THR A 69 4.40 14.16 12.64
C THR A 69 3.91 12.74 12.88
N PHE A 70 3.01 12.22 12.05
CA PHE A 70 2.58 10.82 12.09
C PHE A 70 3.78 9.89 11.93
N CYS A 71 4.59 10.08 10.88
CA CYS A 71 5.77 9.26 10.63
C CYS A 71 6.75 9.26 11.80
N ARG A 72 7.00 10.43 12.39
CA ARG A 72 7.89 10.59 13.56
C ARG A 72 7.36 9.81 14.77
N ILE A 73 6.06 9.93 15.07
CA ILE A 73 5.45 9.23 16.24
C ILE A 73 5.45 7.71 16.00
N GLU A 74 5.08 7.25 14.80
CA GLU A 74 5.01 5.83 14.48
C GLU A 74 6.39 5.15 14.44
N SER A 75 7.45 5.89 14.12
CA SER A 75 8.82 5.37 14.12
C SER A 75 9.44 5.25 15.52
N ASP A 76 8.84 5.84 16.55
CA ASP A 76 9.32 5.73 17.93
C ASP A 76 9.16 4.28 18.44
N LEU A 77 10.27 3.65 18.80
CA LEU A 77 10.29 2.27 19.29
C LEU A 77 9.88 2.18 20.76
N THR A 78 10.25 3.20 21.55
CA THR A 78 9.94 3.29 22.97
C THR A 78 9.64 4.74 23.34
N TYR A 79 8.79 4.93 24.35
CA TYR A 79 8.50 6.25 24.91
C TYR A 79 8.27 6.15 26.40
N THR A 80 8.86 7.04 27.19
CA THR A 80 8.67 7.11 28.65
C THR A 80 7.73 8.25 28.98
N ILE A 81 6.55 7.93 29.49
CA ILE A 81 5.65 8.93 30.07
C ILE A 81 6.19 9.27 31.45
N GLN A 82 6.55 10.53 31.67
CA GLN A 82 7.05 11.03 32.94
C GLN A 82 5.99 10.98 34.04
N PRO A 83 6.37 11.02 35.33
CA PRO A 83 5.42 11.08 36.41
C PRO A 83 4.40 12.20 36.23
N THR A 84 3.18 11.95 36.67
CA THR A 84 2.07 12.92 36.63
C THR A 84 1.55 13.14 38.05
N ASN A 85 0.60 14.05 38.21
CA ASN A 85 -0.10 14.24 39.48
C ASN A 85 -0.92 13.01 39.93
N MET A 86 -1.24 12.10 39.01
CA MET A 86 -2.00 10.86 39.26
C MET A 86 -1.11 9.62 39.43
N THR A 87 0.10 9.63 38.85
CA THR A 87 1.01 8.48 38.83
C THR A 87 2.43 8.96 39.11
N SER A 88 3.00 8.58 40.24
CA SER A 88 4.32 9.04 40.71
C SER A 88 5.51 8.35 40.06
N THR A 89 5.28 7.25 39.33
CA THR A 89 6.33 6.47 38.63
C THR A 89 6.28 6.71 37.13
N PRO A 90 7.43 6.78 36.44
CA PRO A 90 7.47 6.76 34.98
C PRO A 90 6.82 5.51 34.40
N ARG A 91 6.28 5.63 33.22
CA ARG A 91 5.66 4.50 32.48
C ARG A 91 6.34 4.35 31.14
N ASP A 92 7.03 3.24 30.93
CA ASP A 92 7.69 2.92 29.68
C ASP A 92 6.71 2.26 28.72
N LEU A 93 6.58 2.83 27.55
CA LEU A 93 5.79 2.31 26.44
C LEU A 93 6.73 1.72 25.40
N GLN A 94 6.31 0.62 24.78
CA GLN A 94 7.02 0.00 23.66
C GLN A 94 6.09 -0.12 22.47
N ASN A 95 6.63 0.11 21.28
CA ASN A 95 5.91 -0.12 20.03
C ASN A 95 5.67 -1.64 19.85
N HIS A 96 4.48 -2.03 19.44
CA HIS A 96 4.12 -3.43 19.21
C HIS A 96 4.47 -3.94 17.81
N HIS A 97 4.88 -3.04 16.90
CA HIS A 97 5.18 -3.41 15.53
C HIS A 97 6.60 -3.97 15.38
N ALA A 98 6.72 -5.29 15.41
CA ALA A 98 8.00 -5.99 15.46
C ALA A 98 8.95 -5.67 14.29
N LEU A 99 8.41 -5.36 13.10
CA LEU A 99 9.21 -5.06 11.91
C LEU A 99 9.97 -3.71 12.00
N LEU A 100 9.58 -2.81 12.93
CA LEU A 100 10.25 -1.54 13.15
C LEU A 100 11.58 -1.71 13.89
N PHE A 101 11.75 -2.76 14.68
CA PHE A 101 12.99 -3.06 15.42
C PHE A 101 14.03 -3.65 14.49
N GLN A 102 14.76 -2.81 13.76
CA GLN A 102 15.66 -3.20 12.66
C GLN A 102 16.66 -4.31 13.05
N ASP A 103 17.22 -4.24 14.26
CA ASP A 103 18.19 -5.20 14.80
C ASP A 103 17.52 -6.39 15.53
N GLY A 104 16.19 -6.39 15.60
CA GLY A 104 15.43 -7.46 16.24
C GLY A 104 15.25 -8.68 15.32
N GLN A 105 14.87 -9.82 15.91
CA GLN A 105 14.60 -11.07 15.17
C GLN A 105 13.64 -10.88 13.98
N TRP A 106 12.68 -9.98 14.10
CA TRP A 106 11.64 -9.72 13.11
C TRP A 106 11.85 -8.43 12.32
N GLY A 107 12.91 -7.68 12.60
CA GLY A 107 13.18 -6.41 11.96
C GLY A 107 13.13 -6.49 10.43
N TYR A 108 12.60 -5.46 9.79
CA TYR A 108 12.53 -5.35 8.33
C TYR A 108 13.16 -4.06 7.85
N LYS A 109 14.20 -4.19 7.04
CA LYS A 109 14.97 -3.03 6.55
C LYS A 109 14.06 -2.04 5.84
N GLY A 110 14.02 -0.81 6.38
CA GLY A 110 13.25 0.29 5.81
C GLY A 110 11.83 0.43 6.36
N ALA A 111 11.33 -0.49 7.21
CA ALA A 111 10.06 -0.28 7.90
C ALA A 111 10.17 0.93 8.83
N PHE A 112 9.18 1.85 8.78
CA PHE A 112 9.22 3.10 9.54
C PHE A 112 7.89 3.50 10.20
N ALA A 113 6.77 2.90 9.77
CA ALA A 113 5.47 3.17 10.36
C ALA A 113 4.55 1.96 10.20
N GLY A 114 3.55 1.86 11.07
CA GLY A 114 2.53 0.82 10.96
C GLY A 114 1.88 0.46 12.28
N LYS A 115 0.84 -0.36 12.21
CA LYS A 115 0.04 -0.76 13.37
C LYS A 115 -0.33 -2.23 13.30
N THR A 116 -0.18 -2.91 14.42
CA THR A 116 -0.72 -4.26 14.67
C THR A 116 -2.15 -4.18 15.17
N GLY A 117 -2.95 -5.20 14.91
CA GLY A 117 -4.27 -5.37 15.52
C GLY A 117 -4.54 -6.84 15.81
N TYR A 118 -5.36 -7.08 16.83
CA TYR A 118 -5.88 -8.40 17.15
C TYR A 118 -7.24 -8.28 17.84
N THR A 119 -8.19 -9.03 17.35
CA THR A 119 -9.42 -9.42 18.05
C THR A 119 -9.73 -10.87 17.68
N ASP A 120 -10.65 -11.52 18.43
CA ASP A 120 -11.02 -12.90 18.11
C ASP A 120 -11.75 -13.00 16.75
N GLU A 121 -12.43 -11.92 16.33
CA GLU A 121 -13.15 -11.84 15.05
C GLU A 121 -12.21 -11.50 13.88
N ALA A 122 -11.28 -10.57 14.08
CA ALA A 122 -10.39 -10.09 13.02
C ALA A 122 -9.11 -10.90 12.89
N HIS A 123 -8.76 -11.71 13.91
CA HIS A 123 -7.46 -12.37 14.04
C HIS A 123 -6.30 -11.34 14.02
N ASN A 124 -5.09 -11.77 13.69
CA ASN A 124 -3.97 -10.84 13.59
C ASN A 124 -4.05 -10.01 12.32
N THR A 125 -3.81 -8.71 12.47
CA THR A 125 -3.73 -7.76 11.37
C THR A 125 -2.47 -6.93 11.46
N LEU A 126 -1.93 -6.51 10.33
CA LEU A 126 -0.76 -5.65 10.26
C LEU A 126 -0.82 -4.72 9.06
N VAL A 127 -0.62 -3.44 9.31
CA VAL A 127 -0.32 -2.45 8.29
C VAL A 127 1.13 -2.02 8.47
N THR A 128 1.91 -1.99 7.40
CA THR A 128 3.33 -1.61 7.44
C THR A 128 3.67 -0.71 6.27
N ALA A 129 4.31 0.43 6.54
CA ALA A 129 5.00 1.22 5.54
C ALA A 129 6.50 1.01 5.64
N ALA A 130 7.14 0.80 4.49
CA ALA A 130 8.58 0.63 4.38
C ALA A 130 9.14 1.46 3.23
N LYS A 131 10.38 1.95 3.38
CA LYS A 131 11.07 2.75 2.35
C LYS A 131 12.46 2.18 2.08
N ARG A 132 12.76 1.94 0.81
CA ARG A 132 14.11 1.59 0.32
C ARG A 132 14.44 2.48 -0.87
N GLY A 133 15.51 3.28 -0.75
CA GLY A 133 15.84 4.28 -1.76
C GLY A 133 14.70 5.29 -1.97
N ASN A 134 14.27 5.45 -3.20
CA ASN A 134 13.16 6.33 -3.58
C ASN A 134 11.77 5.66 -3.58
N MET A 135 11.69 4.35 -3.29
CA MET A 135 10.43 3.60 -3.28
C MET A 135 9.91 3.42 -1.85
N THR A 136 8.65 3.85 -1.63
CA THR A 136 7.90 3.56 -0.42
C THR A 136 6.78 2.58 -0.76
N LEU A 137 6.67 1.51 0.00
CA LEU A 137 5.62 0.50 -0.12
C LEU A 137 4.76 0.47 1.14
N VAL A 138 3.48 0.22 0.96
CA VAL A 138 2.54 -0.09 2.03
C VAL A 138 2.06 -1.53 1.84
N CYS A 139 2.15 -2.32 2.89
CA CYS A 139 1.64 -3.68 2.95
C CYS A 139 0.57 -3.80 4.02
N VAL A 140 -0.53 -4.48 3.70
CA VAL A 140 -1.63 -4.74 4.62
C VAL A 140 -1.93 -6.23 4.64
N VAL A 141 -1.89 -6.82 5.82
CA VAL A 141 -2.27 -8.22 6.07
C VAL A 141 -3.43 -8.22 7.05
N LEU A 142 -4.54 -8.85 6.67
CA LEU A 142 -5.75 -8.98 7.49
C LEU A 142 -6.08 -10.45 7.72
N THR A 143 -6.70 -10.74 8.88
CA THR A 143 -7.27 -12.07 9.22
C THR A 143 -6.23 -13.18 9.13
N CYS A 144 -5.06 -12.97 9.72
CA CYS A 144 -3.97 -13.94 9.71
C CYS A 144 -3.88 -14.71 11.04
N ASP A 145 -3.65 -16.02 10.94
CA ASP A 145 -3.45 -16.88 12.10
C ASP A 145 -2.00 -16.78 12.62
N ASN A 146 -1.83 -16.86 13.94
CA ASN A 146 -0.54 -16.87 14.62
C ASN A 146 0.38 -15.69 14.24
N LEU A 147 1.69 -15.90 14.15
CA LEU A 147 2.70 -14.92 13.75
C LEU A 147 2.97 -14.88 12.23
N ASP A 148 2.18 -15.58 11.43
CA ASP A 148 2.39 -15.66 9.98
C ASP A 148 2.24 -14.28 9.32
N TYR A 149 1.45 -13.36 9.89
CA TYR A 149 1.30 -11.98 9.40
C TYR A 149 2.63 -11.21 9.28
N ILE A 150 3.63 -11.53 10.12
CA ILE A 150 4.97 -10.92 10.04
C ILE A 150 5.70 -11.42 8.79
N ASN A 151 5.69 -12.73 8.56
CA ASN A 151 6.36 -13.35 7.41
C ASN A 151 5.64 -13.01 6.10
N ASP A 152 4.31 -12.97 6.11
CA ASP A 152 3.50 -12.58 4.95
C ASP A 152 3.80 -11.13 4.56
N THR A 153 3.85 -10.22 5.54
CA THR A 153 4.23 -8.81 5.30
C THR A 153 5.62 -8.70 4.67
N ARG A 154 6.62 -9.43 5.21
CA ARG A 154 7.98 -9.42 4.66
C ARG A 154 8.01 -9.94 3.22
N THR A 155 7.32 -11.05 2.97
CA THR A 155 7.24 -11.67 1.64
C THR A 155 6.62 -10.73 0.60
N VAL A 156 5.52 -10.06 0.97
CA VAL A 156 4.83 -9.12 0.07
C VAL A 156 5.67 -7.86 -0.18
N LEU A 157 6.31 -7.32 0.85
CA LEU A 157 7.22 -6.16 0.70
C LEU A 157 8.45 -6.53 -0.15
N ASP A 158 9.07 -7.69 0.08
CA ASP A 158 10.20 -8.15 -0.72
C ASP A 158 9.77 -8.36 -2.18
N PHE A 159 8.60 -8.96 -2.44
CA PHE A 159 8.06 -9.06 -3.79
C PHE A 159 7.93 -7.69 -4.46
N GLY A 160 7.42 -6.69 -3.74
CA GLY A 160 7.30 -5.32 -4.24
C GLY A 160 8.67 -4.72 -4.61
N TYR A 161 9.63 -4.77 -3.69
CA TYR A 161 10.97 -4.23 -3.94
C TYR A 161 11.77 -5.02 -4.98
N ASP A 162 11.56 -6.33 -5.10
CA ASP A 162 12.32 -7.18 -6.03
C ASP A 162 11.79 -7.09 -7.46
N ASN A 163 10.50 -6.80 -7.64
CA ASN A 163 9.85 -6.88 -8.94
C ASN A 163 9.45 -5.52 -9.54
N PHE A 164 9.43 -4.44 -8.76
CA PHE A 164 9.01 -3.12 -9.23
C PHE A 164 10.10 -2.07 -9.05
N THR A 165 10.01 -1.00 -9.81
CA THR A 165 10.89 0.15 -9.72
C THR A 165 10.14 1.45 -10.04
N HIS A 166 10.62 2.55 -9.47
CA HIS A 166 10.14 3.89 -9.79
C HIS A 166 10.93 4.46 -10.97
N TYR A 167 10.20 5.04 -11.90
CA TYR A 167 10.75 5.87 -12.98
C TYR A 167 10.37 7.32 -12.76
N THR A 168 11.35 8.20 -12.71
CA THR A 168 11.12 9.65 -12.76
C THR A 168 10.89 10.05 -14.21
N LEU A 169 9.72 10.60 -14.49
CA LEU A 169 9.35 11.03 -15.83
C LEU A 169 10.00 12.37 -16.14
N LYS A 170 10.73 12.43 -17.25
CA LYS A 170 11.28 13.66 -17.85
C LYS A 170 11.16 13.52 -19.35
N ASN A 171 10.86 14.60 -20.06
CA ASN A 171 10.94 14.58 -21.52
C ASN A 171 11.82 15.69 -22.07
N ALA A 172 12.35 15.47 -23.30
CA ALA A 172 13.25 16.40 -23.97
C ALA A 172 12.59 17.75 -24.31
N LYS A 173 11.26 17.79 -24.39
CA LYS A 173 10.49 19.02 -24.71
C LYS A 173 10.10 19.80 -23.45
N LYS A 174 10.50 19.32 -22.26
CA LYS A 174 10.16 19.93 -20.96
C LYS A 174 8.63 20.04 -20.71
N GLU A 175 7.82 19.23 -21.38
CA GLU A 175 6.37 19.20 -21.15
C GLU A 175 6.03 18.58 -19.80
N ILE A 176 6.84 17.61 -19.33
CA ILE A 176 6.68 16.99 -18.02
C ILE A 176 7.51 17.76 -17.00
N LEU A 177 6.82 18.42 -16.08
CA LEU A 177 7.41 19.23 -15.00
C LEU A 177 7.93 18.33 -13.88
N SER A 178 7.12 17.38 -13.47
CA SER A 178 7.44 16.38 -12.45
C SER A 178 6.57 15.15 -12.64
N GLY A 179 7.06 13.99 -12.25
CA GLY A 179 6.24 12.76 -12.27
C GLY A 179 7.05 11.56 -11.89
N VAL A 180 6.36 10.60 -11.27
CA VAL A 180 6.91 9.29 -10.92
C VAL A 180 5.88 8.24 -11.25
N VAL A 181 6.32 7.18 -11.92
CA VAL A 181 5.50 6.00 -12.18
C VAL A 181 6.21 4.75 -11.65
N THR A 182 5.41 3.75 -11.28
CA THR A 182 5.92 2.46 -10.79
C THR A 182 5.65 1.38 -11.81
N LEU A 183 6.69 0.74 -12.30
CA LEU A 183 6.60 -0.31 -13.31
C LEU A 183 7.27 -1.60 -12.82
N PRO A 184 6.85 -2.78 -13.34
CA PRO A 184 7.66 -3.98 -13.22
C PRO A 184 9.07 -3.74 -13.77
N LYS A 185 10.11 -4.26 -13.10
CA LYS A 185 11.52 -4.06 -13.50
C LYS A 185 11.86 -4.51 -14.92
N ASN A 186 11.08 -5.45 -15.46
CA ASN A 186 11.23 -5.96 -16.83
C ASN A 186 10.37 -5.20 -17.86
N ALA A 187 9.53 -4.27 -17.42
CA ALA A 187 8.73 -3.44 -18.31
C ALA A 187 9.54 -2.23 -18.78
N LYS A 188 9.21 -1.75 -19.98
CA LYS A 188 9.81 -0.53 -20.53
C LYS A 188 8.81 0.61 -20.39
N ILE A 189 9.30 1.78 -20.00
CA ILE A 189 8.45 2.97 -19.82
C ILE A 189 7.71 3.39 -21.10
N GLU A 190 8.29 3.10 -22.26
CA GLU A 190 7.74 3.39 -23.57
C GLU A 190 6.45 2.57 -23.86
N THR A 191 6.20 1.52 -23.10
CA THR A 191 4.96 0.73 -23.21
C THR A 191 3.82 1.25 -22.34
N ALA A 192 4.08 2.25 -21.48
CA ALA A 192 3.06 2.88 -20.69
C ALA A 192 2.17 3.77 -21.56
N THR A 193 0.87 3.71 -21.33
CA THR A 193 -0.12 4.60 -21.92
C THR A 193 -0.46 5.74 -20.93
N TYR A 194 -1.09 6.79 -21.40
CA TYR A 194 -1.53 7.86 -20.52
C TYR A 194 -2.88 8.45 -20.94
N THR A 195 -3.55 9.08 -19.98
CA THR A 195 -4.76 9.84 -20.19
C THR A 195 -4.61 11.24 -19.57
N ASP A 196 -5.08 12.23 -20.27
CA ASP A 196 -5.19 13.61 -19.78
C ASP A 196 -6.61 13.83 -19.27
N PRO A 197 -6.82 14.74 -18.28
CA PRO A 197 -8.16 15.05 -17.79
C PRO A 197 -9.00 15.71 -18.88
N ASP A 198 -10.32 15.44 -18.85
CA ASP A 198 -11.26 16.10 -19.76
C ASP A 198 -11.18 17.63 -19.62
N GLY A 199 -10.97 18.33 -20.73
CA GLY A 199 -10.83 19.78 -20.73
C GLY A 199 -9.44 20.27 -20.26
N ALA A 200 -8.41 19.42 -20.28
CA ALA A 200 -7.03 19.85 -20.04
C ALA A 200 -6.70 21.10 -20.86
N SER A 201 -6.46 22.20 -20.16
CA SER A 201 -6.20 23.51 -20.79
C SER A 201 -4.80 23.56 -21.35
N VAL A 202 -4.65 24.22 -22.51
CA VAL A 202 -3.31 24.52 -23.09
C VAL A 202 -2.61 25.64 -22.29
N GLU A 203 -3.27 26.24 -21.30
CA GLU A 203 -2.80 27.45 -20.62
C GLU A 203 -2.30 27.24 -19.20
N GLU A 204 -2.69 26.12 -18.54
CA GLU A 204 -2.28 25.83 -17.16
C GLU A 204 -1.75 24.40 -17.01
N PRO A 205 -0.80 24.14 -16.09
CA PRO A 205 -0.33 22.79 -15.79
C PRO A 205 -1.48 21.88 -15.33
N TYR A 206 -1.44 20.63 -15.76
CA TYR A 206 -2.42 19.63 -15.37
C TYR A 206 -1.75 18.30 -14.99
N THR A 207 -2.49 17.46 -14.28
CA THR A 207 -2.02 16.12 -13.85
C THR A 207 -2.42 15.07 -14.87
N ARG A 208 -1.44 14.46 -15.50
CA ARG A 208 -1.57 13.32 -16.42
C ARG A 208 -1.50 12.02 -15.67
N GLN A 209 -2.38 11.06 -16.00
CA GLN A 209 -2.38 9.72 -15.41
C GLN A 209 -1.72 8.73 -16.36
N TYR A 210 -0.87 7.86 -15.82
CA TYR A 210 -0.17 6.82 -16.57
C TYR A 210 -0.68 5.43 -16.20
N PHE A 211 -0.70 4.53 -17.20
CA PHE A 211 -1.21 3.18 -17.08
C PHE A 211 -0.24 2.19 -17.75
N PHE A 212 -0.20 0.97 -17.23
CA PHE A 212 0.49 -0.17 -17.81
C PHE A 212 -0.44 -1.39 -17.71
N ASP A 213 -0.75 -2.05 -18.85
CA ASP A 213 -1.74 -3.13 -18.93
C ASP A 213 -3.07 -2.75 -18.23
N ASP A 214 -3.58 -1.56 -18.53
CA ASP A 214 -4.80 -0.95 -17.95
C ASP A 214 -4.76 -0.69 -16.43
N HIS A 215 -3.60 -0.86 -15.80
CA HIS A 215 -3.41 -0.58 -14.38
C HIS A 215 -2.77 0.79 -14.20
N PHE A 216 -3.35 1.59 -13.31
CA PHE A 216 -2.78 2.88 -12.93
C PHE A 216 -1.41 2.70 -12.27
N ILE A 217 -0.39 3.41 -12.80
CA ILE A 217 1.00 3.27 -12.35
C ILE A 217 1.59 4.57 -11.79
N GLY A 218 0.91 5.68 -11.90
CA GLY A 218 1.35 6.97 -11.36
C GLY A 218 0.89 8.17 -12.17
N THR A 219 1.37 9.35 -11.78
CA THR A 219 1.00 10.62 -12.39
C THR A 219 2.21 11.47 -12.72
N ALA A 220 2.02 12.43 -13.63
CA ALA A 220 2.95 13.50 -13.86
C ALA A 220 2.24 14.86 -13.98
N GLU A 221 2.89 15.92 -13.54
CA GLU A 221 2.52 17.27 -13.88
C GLU A 221 3.06 17.64 -15.26
N VAL A 222 2.20 18.10 -16.13
CA VAL A 222 2.49 18.48 -17.51
C VAL A 222 2.28 19.96 -17.67
N SER A 223 3.28 20.66 -18.23
CA SER A 223 3.13 22.08 -18.59
C SER A 223 2.25 22.24 -19.80
N ALA A 224 1.49 23.33 -19.83
CA ALA A 224 0.80 23.74 -21.04
C ALA A 224 1.80 23.94 -22.19
N PRO A 225 1.49 23.48 -23.42
CA PRO A 225 2.33 23.76 -24.58
C PRO A 225 2.37 25.29 -24.85
N GLY A 226 3.50 25.90 -24.55
CA GLY A 226 3.72 27.33 -24.84
C GLY A 226 4.31 28.19 -23.72
N THR A 227 4.40 27.69 -22.48
CA THR A 227 4.96 28.44 -21.33
C THR A 227 6.41 28.11 -21.04
N VAL A 228 7.28 28.05 -22.03
CA VAL A 228 8.73 27.98 -21.79
C VAL A 228 9.28 29.40 -21.70
N SER A 229 9.27 30.01 -20.53
CA SER A 229 10.10 31.19 -20.26
C SER A 229 11.53 30.71 -20.00
N ASP A 230 12.45 31.10 -20.86
CA ASP A 230 13.89 30.97 -20.67
C ASP A 230 14.32 31.72 -19.39
N SER A 231 14.49 31.03 -18.31
CA SER A 231 15.29 31.51 -17.18
C SER A 231 16.35 30.49 -16.85
N SER A 232 17.51 30.65 -17.50
CA SER A 232 18.76 30.00 -17.20
C SER A 232 19.25 30.42 -15.81
N SER A 233 19.27 29.51 -14.85
CA SER A 233 20.24 29.52 -13.76
C SER A 233 20.57 28.08 -13.39
N VAL A 234 21.78 27.70 -13.78
CA VAL A 234 22.45 26.46 -13.46
C VAL A 234 22.85 26.47 -11.98
N SER A 235 22.45 25.49 -11.22
CA SER A 235 23.20 25.05 -10.05
C SER A 235 23.37 23.54 -10.14
N SER A 236 24.64 23.16 -10.28
CA SER A 236 25.15 21.80 -10.31
C SER A 236 25.05 21.20 -8.91
N ASP A 237 24.37 20.07 -8.76
CA ASP A 237 24.72 19.11 -7.75
C ASP A 237 24.58 17.69 -8.30
N SER A 238 25.64 16.92 -8.07
CA SER A 238 25.92 15.63 -8.67
C SER A 238 25.31 14.52 -7.83
N SER A 239 24.37 13.74 -8.39
CA SER A 239 24.08 12.39 -7.93
C SER A 239 23.44 11.57 -9.06
N GLU A 240 24.15 10.51 -9.43
CA GLU A 240 23.79 9.30 -10.19
C GLU A 240 22.81 9.43 -11.35
N GLU A 241 23.35 9.25 -12.55
CA GLU A 241 22.65 9.09 -13.82
C GLU A 241 21.68 7.89 -13.75
N THR A 242 20.40 8.16 -13.70
CA THR A 242 19.36 7.22 -14.14
C THR A 242 18.95 7.64 -15.54
N ASP A 243 19.09 6.69 -16.47
CA ASP A 243 18.79 6.78 -17.88
C ASP A 243 17.46 7.50 -18.17
N SER A 244 17.50 8.61 -18.90
CA SER A 244 16.33 9.42 -19.26
C SER A 244 15.79 8.93 -20.60
N THR A 245 14.67 8.21 -20.59
CA THR A 245 13.99 7.74 -21.80
C THR A 245 12.84 8.69 -22.18
N ASP A 246 12.80 9.09 -23.47
CA ASP A 246 11.72 9.86 -24.06
C ASP A 246 10.42 9.03 -24.12
N ILE A 247 9.28 9.64 -23.82
CA ILE A 247 7.96 8.99 -23.87
C ILE A 247 7.34 9.19 -25.26
N PRO A 248 6.89 8.12 -25.95
CA PRO A 248 6.29 8.25 -27.27
C PRO A 248 4.90 8.91 -27.24
N THR A 249 4.56 9.66 -28.28
CA THR A 249 3.26 10.27 -28.48
C THR A 249 2.24 9.27 -29.04
N PRO A 250 0.90 9.46 -28.83
CA PRO A 250 -0.14 8.47 -29.14
C PRO A 250 -0.34 8.07 -30.60
N GLU A 251 0.30 8.72 -31.57
CA GLU A 251 0.06 8.45 -32.99
C GLU A 251 0.71 7.16 -33.54
N GLU A 252 1.63 6.52 -32.79
CA GLU A 252 2.34 5.33 -33.27
C GLU A 252 1.72 3.97 -32.90
N THR A 253 0.62 3.94 -32.15
CA THR A 253 0.05 2.68 -31.62
C THR A 253 -0.94 1.94 -32.55
N LYS A 254 -0.95 2.20 -33.85
CA LYS A 254 -1.77 1.44 -34.81
C LYS A 254 -0.95 0.45 -35.65
N LYS A 255 -0.40 -0.59 -35.01
CA LYS A 255 -0.11 -1.87 -35.68
C LYS A 255 -0.04 -2.99 -34.64
N ILE A 256 -1.19 -3.45 -34.17
CA ILE A 256 -1.29 -4.75 -33.50
C ILE A 256 -1.16 -5.83 -34.58
N SER A 257 -0.03 -6.53 -34.57
CA SER A 257 0.24 -7.63 -35.50
C SER A 257 -0.58 -8.87 -35.13
N PHE A 258 -1.03 -9.63 -36.12
CA PHE A 258 -1.72 -10.93 -35.97
C PHE A 258 -0.96 -11.91 -35.02
N LEU A 259 0.36 -11.75 -34.90
CA LEU A 259 1.19 -12.56 -34.00
C LEU A 259 0.89 -12.29 -32.51
N SER A 260 0.50 -11.06 -32.14
CA SER A 260 0.15 -10.73 -30.74
C SER A 260 -1.17 -11.38 -30.32
N THR A 261 -2.15 -11.44 -31.25
CA THR A 261 -3.44 -12.09 -30.97
C THR A 261 -3.25 -13.61 -30.74
N LEU A 262 -2.34 -14.25 -31.48
CA LEU A 262 -2.02 -15.66 -31.29
C LEU A 262 -1.32 -15.91 -29.95
N LEU A 263 -0.45 -14.98 -29.52
CA LEU A 263 0.24 -15.04 -28.24
C LEU A 263 -0.74 -14.88 -27.05
N TYR A 264 -1.76 -14.01 -27.18
CA TYR A 264 -2.80 -13.85 -26.16
C TYR A 264 -3.69 -15.08 -26.02
N ILE A 265 -3.99 -15.79 -27.13
CA ILE A 265 -4.74 -17.06 -27.09
C ILE A 265 -3.91 -18.14 -26.38
N LEU A 266 -2.60 -18.23 -26.64
CA LEU A 266 -1.69 -19.16 -25.96
C LEU A 266 -1.50 -18.84 -24.48
N LEU A 267 -1.42 -17.56 -24.09
CA LEU A 267 -1.37 -17.11 -22.70
C LEU A 267 -2.70 -17.38 -21.98
N GLY A 268 -3.84 -17.18 -22.62
CA GLY A 268 -5.16 -17.52 -22.09
C GLY A 268 -5.31 -19.03 -21.81
N LEU A 269 -4.82 -19.90 -22.70
CA LEU A 269 -4.82 -21.36 -22.49
C LEU A 269 -3.91 -21.77 -21.31
N ASN A 270 -2.77 -21.11 -21.13
CA ASN A 270 -1.90 -21.33 -19.96
C ASN A 270 -2.56 -20.83 -18.66
N GLY A 271 -3.32 -19.72 -18.69
CA GLY A 271 -4.10 -19.24 -17.56
C GLY A 271 -5.17 -20.22 -17.10
N VAL A 272 -5.88 -20.85 -18.05
CA VAL A 272 -6.88 -21.89 -17.75
C VAL A 272 -6.22 -23.14 -17.16
N ALA A 273 -5.08 -23.57 -17.70
CA ALA A 273 -4.32 -24.70 -17.15
C ALA A 273 -3.81 -24.42 -15.73
N PHE A 274 -3.37 -23.20 -15.47
CA PHE A 274 -2.95 -22.75 -14.14
C PHE A 274 -4.12 -22.71 -13.14
N LEU A 275 -5.29 -22.22 -13.56
CA LEU A 275 -6.52 -22.25 -12.76
C LEU A 275 -6.94 -23.69 -12.40
N ILE A 276 -6.88 -24.61 -13.36
CA ILE A 276 -7.16 -26.04 -13.14
C ILE A 276 -6.17 -26.62 -12.12
N LEU A 277 -4.88 -26.29 -12.25
CA LEU A 277 -3.85 -26.72 -11.28
C LEU A 277 -4.14 -26.22 -9.88
N ILE A 278 -4.51 -24.95 -9.72
CA ILE A 278 -4.91 -24.35 -8.43
C ILE A 278 -6.11 -25.11 -7.85
N ILE A 279 -7.15 -25.37 -8.64
CA ILE A 279 -8.34 -26.11 -8.21
C ILE A 279 -7.97 -27.52 -7.74
N VAL A 280 -7.07 -28.19 -8.46
CA VAL A 280 -6.58 -29.56 -8.10
C VAL A 280 -5.80 -29.50 -6.77
N VAL A 281 -4.92 -28.51 -6.58
CA VAL A 281 -4.15 -28.32 -5.32
C VAL A 281 -5.10 -28.05 -4.15
N ILE A 282 -6.09 -27.16 -4.30
CA ILE A 282 -7.08 -26.86 -3.26
C ILE A 282 -7.91 -28.09 -2.93
N ASN A 283 -8.38 -28.85 -3.91
CA ASN A 283 -9.15 -30.05 -3.68
C ASN A 283 -8.33 -31.16 -3.00
N ASN A 284 -7.06 -31.29 -3.31
CA ASN A 284 -6.16 -32.23 -2.65
C ASN A 284 -5.87 -31.79 -1.20
N ALA A 285 -5.72 -30.50 -0.93
CA ALA A 285 -5.56 -29.98 0.42
C ALA A 285 -6.82 -30.25 1.28
N ARG A 286 -8.03 -30.00 0.71
CA ARG A 286 -9.33 -30.32 1.36
C ARG A 286 -9.48 -31.81 1.65
N LYS A 287 -9.05 -32.70 0.75
CA LYS A 287 -9.06 -34.17 0.97
C LYS A 287 -8.10 -34.58 2.09
N ARG A 288 -6.90 -33.97 2.17
CA ARG A 288 -5.92 -34.20 3.26
C ARG A 288 -6.47 -33.73 4.61
N ARG A 289 -7.13 -32.57 4.67
CA ARG A 289 -7.77 -32.03 5.89
C ARG A 289 -8.91 -32.93 6.38
N LYS A 290 -9.78 -33.44 5.48
CA LYS A 290 -10.84 -34.41 5.83
C LYS A 290 -10.27 -35.74 6.36
N ARG A 291 -9.15 -36.25 5.80
CA ARG A 291 -8.49 -37.46 6.28
C ARG A 291 -7.87 -37.25 7.67
N ARG A 292 -7.30 -36.06 7.94
CA ARG A 292 -6.71 -35.72 9.24
C ARG A 292 -7.79 -35.62 10.35
N ASN A 293 -8.92 -34.98 10.04
CA ASN A 293 -10.05 -34.87 10.96
C ASN A 293 -10.70 -36.24 11.25
N ARG A 294 -10.82 -37.15 10.25
CA ARG A 294 -11.30 -38.52 10.48
C ARG A 294 -10.36 -39.33 11.41
N ARG A 295 -9.04 -39.15 11.25
CA ARG A 295 -8.06 -39.82 12.14
C ARG A 295 -8.14 -39.26 13.56
N ARG A 296 -8.37 -37.96 13.73
CA ARG A 296 -8.52 -37.32 15.05
C ARG A 296 -9.80 -37.79 15.77
N ASN A 297 -10.93 -37.83 15.07
CA ASN A 297 -12.20 -38.30 15.61
C ASN A 297 -12.16 -39.81 15.97
N ASN A 298 -11.45 -40.65 15.21
CA ASN A 298 -11.30 -42.06 15.55
C ASN A 298 -10.36 -42.32 16.76
N ARG A 299 -9.44 -41.37 17.02
CA ARG A 299 -8.57 -41.45 18.22
C ARG A 299 -9.33 -41.09 19.49
N ASN A 300 -10.24 -40.06 19.40
CA ASN A 300 -11.08 -39.65 20.53
C ASN A 300 -12.25 -40.62 20.86
N LYS A 301 -12.54 -41.61 20.00
CA LYS A 301 -13.53 -42.68 20.28
C LYS A 301 -12.93 -43.95 20.91
N ARG A 302 -11.60 -43.98 21.11
CA ARG A 302 -10.91 -45.14 21.70
C ARG A 302 -10.37 -44.87 23.12
N HIS A 303 -10.72 -43.72 23.69
CA HIS A 303 -10.62 -43.34 25.09
C HIS A 303 -12.03 -43.01 25.62
#